data_7a980a43d3b7edfad7fb973fc5766a71
#
_entry.id   7a980a43d3b7edfad7fb973fc5766a71
#
_cell.length_a   1.000
_cell.length_b   1.000
_cell.length_c   1.000
_cell.angle_alpha   90.00
_cell.angle_beta   90.00
_cell.angle_gamma   90.00
#
_symmetry.space_group_name_H-M   'P 1'
#
loop_
_entity.id
_entity.type
_entity.pdbx_description
1 polymer ?
#
loop_
_entity_poly.entity_id
_entity_poly.type
_entity_poly.pdbx_seq_one_letter_code
_entity_poly.pdbx_strand_id
1 'polypeptide(L)'
;MARLCELTGKKPRSGRSYTLRGIAKKKKGIGLKITGCTNRRFLPNLKEKRLWIPEEKRFVTLRLSTSAIRTIDKKGISAVVHEMRKAGKRV
;
A
#
# COMPACT_ATOMS: atom_id res chain seq x y z
N MET A 1 -9.55 10.59 -9.48
CA MET A 1 -9.66 9.15 -9.20
C MET A 1 -9.18 8.86 -7.79
N ALA A 2 -9.89 8.00 -7.09
CA ALA A 2 -9.48 7.59 -5.75
C ALA A 2 -8.20 6.74 -5.81
N ARG A 3 -7.21 7.08 -5.00
CA ARG A 3 -5.98 6.30 -4.87
C ARG A 3 -6.15 5.26 -3.77
N LEU A 4 -6.91 4.23 -4.08
CA LEU A 4 -7.33 3.21 -3.13
C LEU A 4 -7.03 1.82 -3.68
N CYS A 5 -6.36 1.00 -2.86
CA CYS A 5 -6.17 -0.41 -3.20
C CYS A 5 -7.49 -1.17 -2.97
N GLU A 6 -7.98 -1.84 -4.01
CA GLU A 6 -9.27 -2.55 -3.94
C GLU A 6 -9.23 -3.78 -3.03
N LEU A 7 -8.05 -4.37 -2.81
CA LEU A 7 -7.91 -5.53 -1.92
C LEU A 7 -7.66 -5.14 -0.47
N THR A 8 -6.65 -4.32 -0.19
CA THR A 8 -6.24 -4.00 1.17
C THR A 8 -6.85 -2.73 1.74
N GLY A 9 -7.45 -1.89 0.90
CA GLY A 9 -7.99 -0.61 1.32
C GLY A 9 -6.95 0.46 1.59
N LYS A 10 -5.70 0.25 1.20
CA LYS A 10 -4.64 1.27 1.37
C LYS A 10 -4.99 2.53 0.61
N LYS A 11 -4.87 3.66 1.27
CA LYS A 11 -5.17 4.98 0.71
C LYS A 11 -4.08 5.97 1.10
N PRO A 12 -4.03 7.16 0.46
CA PRO A 12 -3.05 8.16 0.86
C PRO A 12 -3.21 8.54 2.33
N ARG A 13 -2.08 8.69 3.01
CA ARG A 13 -2.05 9.09 4.42
C ARG A 13 -1.19 10.33 4.60
N SER A 14 -1.56 11.16 5.54
CA SER A 14 -0.77 12.32 5.92
C SER A 14 0.42 11.90 6.76
N GLY A 15 1.53 12.58 6.56
CA GLY A 15 2.73 12.38 7.34
C GLY A 15 3.57 13.64 7.35
N ARG A 16 4.75 13.55 7.94
CA ARG A 16 5.66 14.69 8.03
C ARG A 16 7.07 14.27 7.65
N SER A 17 7.78 15.21 7.04
CA SER A 17 9.19 15.07 6.75
C SER A 17 9.94 15.99 7.72
N TYR A 18 10.99 15.47 8.37
CA TYR A 18 11.75 16.21 9.37
C TYR A 18 13.14 16.52 8.87
N THR A 19 13.59 17.75 9.14
CA THR A 19 14.98 18.13 8.96
C THR A 19 15.70 17.94 10.28
N LEU A 20 16.75 17.11 10.26
CA LEU A 20 17.50 16.78 11.46
C LEU A 20 18.88 17.44 11.44
N ARG A 21 19.34 17.85 12.60
CA ARG A 21 20.66 18.45 12.79
C ARG A 21 21.36 17.78 13.95
N GLY A 22 22.68 17.66 13.85
CA GLY A 22 23.52 17.09 14.89
C GLY A 22 24.05 15.72 14.55
N ILE A 23 24.76 15.12 15.49
CA ILE A 23 25.39 13.80 15.36
C ILE A 23 24.60 12.82 16.23
N ALA A 24 24.20 11.68 15.65
CA ALA A 24 23.50 10.66 16.40
C ALA A 24 24.31 10.15 17.60
N LYS A 25 23.62 9.85 18.71
CA LYS A 25 24.28 9.32 19.91
C LYS A 25 25.06 8.03 19.63
N LYS A 26 24.60 7.22 18.71
CA LYS A 26 25.33 6.00 18.25
C LYS A 26 26.72 6.32 17.70
N LYS A 27 26.94 7.53 17.19
CA LYS A 27 28.20 7.99 16.62
C LYS A 27 28.96 8.89 17.61
N LYS A 28 28.68 8.74 18.90
CA LYS A 28 29.29 9.55 20.00
C LYS A 28 28.92 11.03 19.92
N GLY A 29 27.78 11.38 19.36
CA GLY A 29 27.27 12.74 19.32
C GLY A 29 26.29 13.03 20.46
N ILE A 30 25.85 14.28 20.55
CA ILE A 30 24.87 14.74 21.54
C ILE A 30 23.46 14.24 21.20
N GLY A 31 23.23 13.86 19.97
CA GLY A 31 21.96 13.41 19.46
C GLY A 31 21.47 14.29 18.32
N LEU A 32 20.36 13.89 17.72
CA LEU A 32 19.76 14.62 16.62
C LEU A 32 18.69 15.58 17.14
N LYS A 33 18.62 16.76 16.54
CA LYS A 33 17.61 17.75 16.84
C LYS A 33 16.77 18.02 15.59
N ILE A 34 15.46 18.03 15.75
CA ILE A 34 14.55 18.38 14.66
C ILE A 34 14.57 19.89 14.47
N THR A 35 15.05 20.35 13.30
CA THR A 35 15.15 21.77 12.97
C THR A 35 14.07 22.25 12.03
N GLY A 36 13.32 21.33 11.42
CA GLY A 36 12.24 21.67 10.52
C GLY A 36 11.26 20.51 10.39
N CYS A 37 10.04 20.84 10.01
CA CYS A 37 8.97 19.86 9.81
C CYS A 37 8.13 20.30 8.62
N THR A 38 8.04 19.43 7.61
CA THR A 38 7.24 19.67 6.40
C THR A 38 6.17 18.62 6.29
N ASN A 39 4.93 19.05 6.08
CA ASN A 39 3.82 18.12 5.87
C ASN A 39 4.00 17.42 4.52
N ARG A 40 3.69 16.14 4.50
CA ARG A 40 3.72 15.34 3.28
C ARG A 40 2.61 14.31 3.29
N ARG A 41 2.35 13.75 2.12
CA ARG A 41 1.42 12.63 1.98
C ARG A 41 2.19 11.39 1.54
N PHE A 42 1.82 10.27 2.12
CA PHE A 42 2.32 8.97 1.70
C PHE A 42 1.30 8.35 0.76
N LEU A 43 1.68 8.21 -0.49
CA LEU A 43 0.81 7.63 -1.51
C LEU A 43 1.08 6.14 -1.64
N PRO A 44 0.03 5.30 -1.73
CA PRO A 44 0.23 3.88 -1.96
C PRO A 44 0.76 3.65 -3.37
N ASN A 45 1.61 2.65 -3.52
CA ASN A 45 2.12 2.26 -4.83
C ASN A 45 1.08 1.37 -5.53
N LEU A 46 0.17 2.01 -6.23
CA LEU A 46 -0.95 1.33 -6.89
C LEU A 46 -0.62 1.02 -8.34
N LYS A 47 -1.03 -0.18 -8.78
CA LYS A 47 -0.92 -0.61 -10.18
C LYS A 47 -2.25 -1.22 -10.61
N GLU A 48 -2.63 -1.00 -11.86
CA GLU A 48 -3.77 -1.69 -12.45
C GLU A 48 -3.28 -3.05 -12.96
N LYS A 49 -3.94 -4.11 -12.51
CA LYS A 49 -3.63 -5.47 -12.93
C LYS A 49 -4.88 -6.13 -13.50
N ARG A 50 -4.69 -6.76 -14.65
CA ARG A 50 -5.71 -7.61 -15.24
C ARG A 50 -5.44 -9.05 -14.81
N LEU A 51 -6.38 -9.63 -14.08
CA LEU A 51 -6.22 -10.94 -13.48
C LEU A 51 -7.25 -11.92 -14.05
N TRP A 52 -6.81 -13.15 -14.27
CA TRP A 52 -7.66 -14.23 -14.73
C TRP A 52 -8.26 -14.98 -13.54
N ILE A 53 -9.59 -15.14 -13.54
CA ILE A 53 -10.29 -15.93 -12.53
C ILE A 53 -10.71 -17.27 -13.18
N PRO A 54 -9.98 -18.38 -12.89
CA PRO A 54 -10.26 -19.67 -13.54
C PRO A 54 -11.67 -20.21 -13.29
N GLU A 55 -12.20 -19.99 -12.10
CA GLU A 55 -13.51 -20.48 -11.69
C GLU A 55 -14.64 -19.83 -12.49
N GLU A 56 -14.48 -18.57 -12.84
CA GLU A 56 -15.48 -17.80 -13.59
C GLU A 56 -15.12 -17.67 -15.06
N LYS A 57 -13.92 -18.12 -15.46
CA LYS A 57 -13.40 -18.03 -16.83
C LYS A 57 -13.48 -16.60 -17.39
N ARG A 58 -13.09 -15.61 -16.58
CA ARG A 58 -13.07 -14.20 -16.99
C ARG A 58 -11.89 -13.46 -16.41
N PHE A 59 -11.59 -12.32 -17.02
CA PHE A 59 -10.60 -11.39 -16.50
C PHE A 59 -11.27 -10.31 -15.66
N VAL A 60 -10.59 -9.88 -14.61
CA VAL A 60 -10.96 -8.68 -13.85
C VAL A 60 -9.78 -7.73 -13.82
N THR A 61 -10.06 -6.43 -13.91
CA THR A 61 -9.05 -5.39 -13.77
C THR A 61 -9.22 -4.74 -12.41
N LEU A 62 -8.16 -4.78 -11.60
CA LEU A 62 -8.18 -4.25 -10.24
C LEU A 62 -7.02 -3.28 -10.06
N ARG A 63 -7.27 -2.22 -9.30
CA ARG A 63 -6.21 -1.32 -8.87
C ARG A 63 -5.71 -1.82 -7.52
N LEU A 64 -4.48 -2.31 -7.51
CA LEU A 64 -3.90 -2.99 -6.37
C LEU A 64 -2.58 -2.35 -5.94
N SER A 65 -2.32 -2.34 -4.64
CA SER A 65 -0.99 -2.02 -4.14
C SER A 65 -0.02 -3.17 -4.44
N THR A 66 1.26 -2.87 -4.47
CA THR A 66 2.28 -3.92 -4.73
C THR A 66 2.26 -5.01 -3.67
N SER A 67 1.94 -4.67 -2.42
CA SER A 67 1.79 -5.67 -1.36
C SER A 67 0.55 -6.56 -1.58
N ALA A 68 -0.53 -6.01 -2.12
CA ALA A 68 -1.71 -6.79 -2.49
C ALA A 68 -1.40 -7.78 -3.62
N ILE A 69 -0.63 -7.36 -4.63
CA ILE A 69 -0.20 -8.23 -5.71
C ILE A 69 0.61 -9.41 -5.17
N ARG A 70 1.53 -9.16 -4.23
CA ARG A 70 2.28 -10.23 -3.56
C ARG A 70 1.38 -11.18 -2.77
N THR A 71 0.34 -10.67 -2.14
CA THR A 71 -0.64 -11.49 -1.42
C THR A 71 -1.40 -12.41 -2.39
N ILE A 72 -1.77 -11.90 -3.57
CA ILE A 72 -2.43 -12.70 -4.60
C ILE A 72 -1.51 -13.82 -5.08
N ASP A 73 -0.23 -13.54 -5.29
CA ASP A 73 0.75 -14.55 -5.70
C ASP A 73 0.90 -15.65 -4.65
N LYS A 74 0.81 -15.29 -3.37
CA LYS A 74 0.95 -16.24 -2.26
C LYS A 74 -0.29 -17.08 -2.03
N LYS A 75 -1.47 -16.45 -2.01
CA LYS A 75 -2.75 -17.12 -1.69
C LYS A 75 -3.48 -17.68 -2.90
N GLY A 76 -3.22 -17.15 -4.09
CA GLY A 76 -3.95 -17.45 -5.28
C GLY A 76 -5.16 -16.52 -5.49
N ILE A 77 -5.52 -16.29 -6.75
CA ILE A 77 -6.58 -15.32 -7.11
C ILE A 77 -7.96 -15.77 -6.61
N SER A 78 -8.27 -17.06 -6.66
CA SER A 78 -9.58 -17.57 -6.24
C SER A 78 -9.86 -17.31 -4.77
N ALA A 79 -8.87 -17.59 -3.90
CA ALA A 79 -8.99 -17.34 -2.47
C ALA A 79 -9.16 -15.85 -2.16
N VAL A 80 -8.38 -15.01 -2.83
CA VAL A 80 -8.44 -13.56 -2.64
C VAL A 80 -9.78 -13.00 -3.10
N VAL A 81 -10.29 -13.42 -4.24
CA VAL A 81 -11.60 -12.98 -4.75
C VAL A 81 -12.71 -13.39 -3.78
N HIS A 82 -12.64 -14.60 -3.26
CA HIS A 82 -13.61 -15.08 -2.27
C HIS A 82 -13.61 -14.21 -1.00
N GLU A 83 -12.43 -13.88 -0.47
CA GLU A 83 -12.30 -13.01 0.69
C GLU A 83 -12.84 -11.60 0.41
N MET A 84 -12.57 -11.05 -0.77
CA MET A 84 -13.06 -9.72 -1.16
C MET A 84 -14.59 -9.68 -1.22
N ARG A 85 -15.22 -10.69 -1.81
CA ARG A 85 -16.67 -10.80 -1.89
C ARG A 85 -17.29 -10.96 -0.51
N LYS A 86 -16.66 -11.74 0.36
CA LYS A 86 -17.11 -11.93 1.73
C LYS A 86 -17.06 -10.63 2.52
N ALA A 87 -16.12 -9.75 2.22
CA ALA A 87 -16.01 -8.42 2.81
C ALA A 87 -16.96 -7.39 2.20
N GLY A 88 -17.77 -7.78 1.21
CA GLY A 88 -18.73 -6.91 0.55
C GLY A 88 -18.20 -6.14 -0.65
N LYS A 89 -17.02 -6.46 -1.14
CA LYS A 89 -16.46 -5.80 -2.32
C LYS A 89 -16.97 -6.43 -3.61
N ARG A 90 -17.18 -5.59 -4.61
CA ARG A 90 -17.54 -6.05 -5.95
C ARG A 90 -16.30 -6.48 -6.72
N VAL A 91 -16.28 -7.73 -7.12
CA VAL A 91 -15.24 -8.28 -7.96
C VAL A 91 -15.85 -9.10 -9.08
#